data_67f2521bdbfe7ec564493157e2f25319
#
_entry.id   67f2521bdbfe7ec564493157e2f25319
#
_cell.length_a   1.000
_cell.length_b   1.000
_cell.length_c   1.000
_cell.angle_alpha   90.00
_cell.angle_beta   90.00
_cell.angle_gamma   90.00
#
_symmetry.space_group_name_H-M   'P 1'
#
loop_
_entity.id
_entity.type
_entity.pdbx_description
1 polymer ?
#
loop_
_entity_poly.entity_id
_entity_poly.type
_entity_poly.pdbx_seq_one_letter_code
_entity_poly.pdbx_strand_id
1 'polypeptide(L)'
;MEQNGRRFGWQVLGLILLLGNILVSPGAPMAEELRIGFLAPMTGIFAQVGEDMSNGFKMYLDEVGQNFAGAKVTFILEDGQGKPPVNVRKAEKLILQDHVHMFIGGLLASTGYALAPVSTRHKVIYISPIAAADDLTQRDKDKYPYLIRTGWTSSQPSHPLGQWACEQGYKRIAAIGADYAFGYEVIGGFHKAFEDCGGKIIQKLWAPLGTKDFGPYLPQLKTTADAIFALMVGPMSLQFPKQYKAAGLTLPLLGGGTSADEFALPFMGDEAIGYVTALQYSAALDTPKNVAFVKKYREQFGKVPSYYSESNYTTAQWIHEVLKKTDGKWPGSEAFIKHFASIKLDSIRGPVSLDEQLNPIQNIYIRQVEKKSLFGYPAAELWNTVVKTYQNVGQYWTYGKEAFLAQPVYSRDFPACRYCE
;
A
#
# COMPACT_ATOMS: atom_id res chain seq x y z
N MET A 1 59.43 97.15 -20.74
CA MET A 1 59.05 96.50 -19.48
C MET A 1 58.30 95.21 -19.88
N GLU A 2 58.88 94.12 -19.49
CA GLU A 2 58.70 92.77 -19.89
C GLU A 2 57.29 92.16 -19.49
N GLN A 3 56.79 91.33 -20.42
CA GLN A 3 55.76 90.45 -20.09
C GLN A 3 56.06 89.06 -20.65
N ASN A 4 56.23 88.15 -19.74
CA ASN A 4 56.34 86.74 -20.04
C ASN A 4 54.99 86.09 -20.19
N GLY A 5 54.71 85.50 -21.34
CA GLY A 5 53.48 84.66 -21.57
C GLY A 5 53.82 83.18 -21.45
N ARG A 6 53.19 82.47 -20.58
CA ARG A 6 53.29 81.02 -20.48
C ARG A 6 52.14 80.38 -21.24
N ARG A 7 52.48 79.51 -22.20
CA ARG A 7 51.53 78.63 -22.90
C ARG A 7 51.16 77.47 -22.02
N PHE A 8 49.82 77.23 -21.82
CA PHE A 8 49.25 76.04 -21.20
C PHE A 8 48.91 75.07 -22.31
N GLY A 9 49.56 73.91 -22.33
CA GLY A 9 49.23 72.82 -23.23
C GLY A 9 48.05 71.98 -22.67
N TRP A 10 47.06 71.72 -23.46
CA TRP A 10 45.95 70.81 -23.14
C TRP A 10 46.38 69.38 -23.44
N GLN A 11 46.50 68.56 -22.37
CA GLN A 11 46.59 67.11 -22.52
C GLN A 11 45.17 66.56 -22.51
N VAL A 12 44.74 65.99 -23.61
CA VAL A 12 43.49 65.22 -23.74
C VAL A 12 43.78 63.82 -23.22
N LEU A 13 43.23 63.54 -22.00
CA LEU A 13 43.24 62.20 -21.42
C LEU A 13 42.10 61.39 -22.07
N GLY A 14 42.46 60.44 -22.98
CA GLY A 14 41.53 59.49 -23.53
C GLY A 14 41.10 58.44 -22.47
N LEU A 15 39.84 58.53 -22.03
CA LEU A 15 39.23 57.53 -21.15
C LEU A 15 38.77 56.35 -21.98
N ILE A 16 39.55 55.26 -21.98
CA ILE A 16 39.14 53.98 -22.61
C ILE A 16 38.12 53.34 -21.67
N LEU A 17 36.82 53.37 -22.04
CA LEU A 17 35.76 52.58 -21.41
C LEU A 17 35.91 51.13 -21.86
N LEU A 18 36.50 50.29 -21.01
CA LEU A 18 36.43 48.83 -21.09
C LEU A 18 35.01 48.38 -20.71
N LEU A 19 34.14 48.20 -21.74
CA LEU A 19 32.88 47.48 -21.62
C LEU A 19 33.22 45.99 -21.35
N GLY A 20 33.31 45.67 -20.08
CA GLY A 20 33.33 44.26 -19.64
C GLY A 20 32.02 43.57 -20.04
N ASN A 21 32.06 42.72 -21.05
CA ASN A 21 30.98 41.76 -21.30
C ASN A 21 30.89 40.82 -20.11
N ILE A 22 29.96 41.10 -19.17
CA ILE A 22 29.53 40.14 -18.16
C ILE A 22 28.80 39.07 -18.96
N LEU A 23 29.50 37.96 -19.28
CA LEU A 23 28.89 36.71 -19.68
C LEU A 23 28.03 36.23 -18.51
N VAL A 24 26.74 36.61 -18.53
CA VAL A 24 25.75 35.98 -17.70
C VAL A 24 25.66 34.54 -18.19
N SER A 25 26.39 33.63 -17.57
CA SER A 25 26.17 32.18 -17.75
C SER A 25 24.70 31.93 -17.54
N PRO A 26 23.99 31.29 -18.50
CA PRO A 26 22.63 30.87 -18.22
C PRO A 26 22.67 29.99 -16.96
N GLY A 27 22.03 30.46 -15.91
CA GLY A 27 21.93 29.71 -14.64
C GLY A 27 21.48 28.29 -14.99
N ALA A 28 22.14 27.28 -14.41
CA ALA A 28 21.70 25.90 -14.57
C ALA A 28 20.19 25.86 -14.28
N PRO A 29 19.39 25.19 -15.12
CA PRO A 29 17.96 25.12 -14.90
C PRO A 29 17.74 24.64 -13.47
N MET A 30 17.01 25.41 -12.66
CA MET A 30 16.66 24.99 -11.32
C MET A 30 15.93 23.65 -11.45
N ALA A 31 16.40 22.64 -10.71
CA ALA A 31 15.73 21.36 -10.67
C ALA A 31 14.26 21.60 -10.28
N GLU A 32 13.34 20.98 -11.02
CA GLU A 32 11.92 21.06 -10.71
C GLU A 32 11.67 20.42 -9.35
N GLU A 33 10.85 21.04 -8.52
CA GLU A 33 10.49 20.52 -7.21
C GLU A 33 9.21 19.68 -7.34
N LEU A 34 9.28 18.40 -6.95
CA LEU A 34 8.11 17.51 -6.81
C LEU A 34 7.71 17.42 -5.34
N ARG A 35 6.61 18.05 -4.97
CA ARG A 35 6.09 18.05 -3.59
C ARG A 35 5.10 16.89 -3.42
N ILE A 36 5.41 15.96 -2.51
CA ILE A 36 4.61 14.76 -2.22
C ILE A 36 4.15 14.81 -0.77
N GLY A 37 2.83 14.85 -0.54
CA GLY A 37 2.23 14.67 0.76
C GLY A 37 2.11 13.18 1.11
N PHE A 38 2.35 12.82 2.36
CA PHE A 38 2.25 11.44 2.82
C PHE A 38 1.42 11.34 4.09
N LEU A 39 0.39 10.50 4.07
CA LEU A 39 -0.56 10.28 5.15
C LEU A 39 -0.39 8.90 5.74
N ALA A 40 0.13 8.81 6.97
CA ALA A 40 0.27 7.56 7.69
C ALA A 40 -0.16 7.73 9.16
N PRO A 41 -0.60 6.67 9.85
CA PRO A 41 -0.87 6.73 11.28
C PRO A 41 0.44 6.65 12.08
N MET A 42 1.05 7.79 12.37
CA MET A 42 2.30 7.86 13.12
C MET A 42 2.10 7.74 14.63
N THR A 43 0.86 7.86 15.09
CA THR A 43 0.47 7.69 16.50
C THR A 43 -0.73 6.76 16.65
N GLY A 44 -0.97 6.27 17.89
CA GLY A 44 -2.08 5.37 18.21
C GLY A 44 -1.78 3.89 17.93
N ILE A 45 -2.83 3.08 17.84
CA ILE A 45 -2.72 1.60 17.75
C ILE A 45 -2.11 1.08 16.44
N PHE A 46 -1.99 1.94 15.43
CA PHE A 46 -1.42 1.61 14.12
C PHE A 46 -0.07 2.29 13.87
N ALA A 47 0.57 2.88 14.89
CA ALA A 47 1.83 3.63 14.73
C ALA A 47 2.93 2.81 14.06
N GLN A 48 3.09 1.55 14.46
CA GLN A 48 4.07 0.62 13.87
C GLN A 48 3.85 0.41 12.36
N VAL A 49 2.58 0.30 11.95
CA VAL A 49 2.21 0.16 10.54
C VAL A 49 2.51 1.46 9.78
N GLY A 50 2.21 2.61 10.38
CA GLY A 50 2.51 3.93 9.80
C GLY A 50 4.00 4.16 9.60
N GLU A 51 4.81 3.70 10.54
CA GLU A 51 6.28 3.70 10.43
C GLU A 51 6.73 2.85 9.24
N ASP A 52 6.22 1.61 9.09
CA ASP A 52 6.54 0.74 7.96
C ASP A 52 6.17 1.37 6.62
N MET A 53 4.98 1.99 6.52
CA MET A 53 4.55 2.74 5.34
C MET A 53 5.56 3.83 4.96
N SER A 54 5.95 4.66 5.94
CA SER A 54 6.88 5.75 5.74
C SER A 54 8.28 5.26 5.37
N ASN A 55 8.77 4.21 6.05
CA ASN A 55 10.09 3.64 5.83
C ASN A 55 10.24 3.09 4.42
N GLY A 56 9.24 2.38 3.90
CA GLY A 56 9.26 1.86 2.54
C GLY A 56 9.43 2.96 1.49
N PHE A 57 8.66 4.03 1.59
CA PHE A 57 8.74 5.15 0.65
C PHE A 57 10.08 5.89 0.76
N LYS A 58 10.52 6.21 1.98
CA LYS A 58 11.79 6.90 2.25
C LYS A 58 12.99 6.09 1.79
N MET A 59 12.98 4.76 1.99
CA MET A 59 14.06 3.90 1.54
C MET A 59 14.30 4.03 0.04
N TYR A 60 13.24 4.05 -0.78
CA TYR A 60 13.39 4.28 -2.21
C TYR A 60 13.89 5.69 -2.53
N LEU A 61 13.38 6.72 -1.85
CA LEU A 61 13.88 8.09 -2.00
C LEU A 61 15.37 8.20 -1.70
N ASP A 62 15.84 7.57 -0.63
CA ASP A 62 17.25 7.57 -0.25
C ASP A 62 18.12 6.86 -1.30
N GLU A 63 17.63 5.75 -1.87
CA GLU A 63 18.33 5.01 -2.94
C GLU A 63 18.56 5.86 -4.20
N VAL A 64 17.64 6.75 -4.51
CA VAL A 64 17.73 7.62 -5.71
C VAL A 64 18.18 9.06 -5.39
N GLY A 65 18.71 9.29 -4.18
CA GLY A 65 19.27 10.58 -3.76
C GLY A 65 18.24 11.70 -3.66
N GLN A 66 17.00 11.40 -3.20
CA GLN A 66 15.90 12.36 -3.06
C GLN A 66 15.51 13.04 -4.40
N ASN A 67 15.75 12.34 -5.53
CA ASN A 67 15.57 12.89 -6.85
C ASN A 67 14.87 11.89 -7.78
N PHE A 68 13.79 12.31 -8.43
CA PHE A 68 13.09 11.52 -9.44
C PHE A 68 13.38 12.08 -10.83
N ALA A 69 14.36 11.48 -11.52
CA ALA A 69 14.74 11.80 -12.90
C ALA A 69 15.07 13.30 -13.14
N GLY A 70 15.67 13.99 -12.15
CA GLY A 70 15.99 15.41 -12.22
C GLY A 70 15.11 16.30 -11.34
N ALA A 71 13.90 15.86 -10.98
CA ALA A 71 13.05 16.56 -10.03
C ALA A 71 13.50 16.29 -8.59
N LYS A 72 13.78 17.35 -7.82
CA LYS A 72 14.02 17.23 -6.39
C LYS A 72 12.70 16.89 -5.68
N VAL A 73 12.68 15.82 -4.87
CA VAL A 73 11.49 15.41 -4.12
C VAL A 73 11.44 16.09 -2.75
N THR A 74 10.36 16.80 -2.47
CA THR A 74 10.02 17.29 -1.15
C THR A 74 8.93 16.41 -0.55
N PHE A 75 9.31 15.59 0.43
CA PHE A 75 8.44 14.63 1.11
C PHE A 75 7.88 15.24 2.40
N ILE A 76 6.53 15.36 2.49
CA ILE A 76 5.83 15.98 3.61
C ILE A 76 4.96 14.93 4.30
N LEU A 77 5.37 14.47 5.49
CA LEU A 77 4.67 13.46 6.28
C LEU A 77 3.68 14.10 7.26
N GLU A 78 2.45 13.62 7.24
CA GLU A 78 1.38 14.03 8.16
C GLU A 78 0.80 12.82 8.91
N ASP A 79 0.58 12.99 10.22
CA ASP A 79 -0.03 11.96 11.06
C ASP A 79 -1.55 11.93 10.90
N GLY A 80 -2.05 10.90 10.26
CA GLY A 80 -3.49 10.64 10.07
C GLY A 80 -4.15 9.92 11.23
N GLN A 81 -3.39 9.43 12.22
CA GLN A 81 -3.85 8.71 13.43
C GLN A 81 -4.74 7.47 13.15
N GLY A 82 -4.81 7.00 11.91
CA GLY A 82 -5.78 5.97 11.51
C GLY A 82 -7.25 6.42 11.57
N LYS A 83 -7.51 7.75 11.63
CA LYS A 83 -8.86 8.31 11.78
C LYS A 83 -9.28 9.06 10.50
N PRO A 84 -10.37 8.65 9.80
CA PRO A 84 -10.79 9.29 8.56
C PRO A 84 -10.93 10.82 8.64
N PRO A 85 -11.58 11.43 9.67
CA PRO A 85 -11.69 12.90 9.73
C PRO A 85 -10.35 13.61 9.91
N VAL A 86 -9.36 12.97 10.58
CA VAL A 86 -8.01 13.53 10.72
C VAL A 86 -7.31 13.51 9.38
N ASN A 87 -7.38 12.38 8.66
CA ASN A 87 -6.78 12.24 7.33
C ASN A 87 -7.34 13.27 6.33
N VAL A 88 -8.65 13.53 6.35
CA VAL A 88 -9.26 14.57 5.49
C VAL A 88 -8.66 15.95 5.77
N ARG A 89 -8.62 16.39 7.04
CA ARG A 89 -8.02 17.68 7.39
C ARG A 89 -6.54 17.78 7.01
N LYS A 90 -5.79 16.67 7.18
CA LYS A 90 -4.37 16.63 6.83
C LYS A 90 -4.16 16.63 5.31
N ALA A 91 -5.01 15.96 4.54
CA ALA A 91 -4.99 16.02 3.07
C ALA A 91 -5.29 17.45 2.58
N GLU A 92 -6.30 18.11 3.15
CA GLU A 92 -6.62 19.51 2.81
C GLU A 92 -5.46 20.45 3.16
N LYS A 93 -4.76 20.26 4.30
CA LYS A 93 -3.55 21.01 4.63
C LYS A 93 -2.46 20.79 3.57
N LEU A 94 -2.15 19.55 3.23
CA LEU A 94 -1.16 19.22 2.22
C LEU A 94 -1.46 19.89 0.87
N ILE A 95 -2.73 19.91 0.47
CA ILE A 95 -3.16 20.50 -0.80
C ILE A 95 -3.14 22.04 -0.74
N LEU A 96 -3.78 22.65 0.26
CA LEU A 96 -4.07 24.08 0.29
C LEU A 96 -2.94 24.93 0.86
N GLN A 97 -2.13 24.37 1.77
CA GLN A 97 -1.04 25.08 2.44
C GLN A 97 0.33 24.66 1.93
N ASP A 98 0.54 23.34 1.78
CA ASP A 98 1.84 22.80 1.36
C ASP A 98 1.93 22.67 -0.18
N HIS A 99 0.85 22.89 -0.91
CA HIS A 99 0.76 22.88 -2.38
C HIS A 99 1.38 21.64 -3.01
N VAL A 100 1.02 20.44 -2.49
CA VAL A 100 1.54 19.17 -3.01
C VAL A 100 0.99 18.85 -4.40
N HIS A 101 1.79 18.24 -5.25
CA HIS A 101 1.38 17.75 -6.57
C HIS A 101 0.52 16.50 -6.44
N MET A 102 0.76 15.70 -5.41
CA MET A 102 0.01 14.50 -5.07
C MET A 102 0.08 14.22 -3.56
N PHE A 103 -0.87 13.47 -3.04
CA PHE A 103 -0.77 12.89 -1.72
C PHE A 103 -0.95 11.37 -1.76
N ILE A 104 -0.25 10.68 -0.87
CA ILE A 104 -0.12 9.23 -0.84
C ILE A 104 -0.52 8.72 0.53
N GLY A 105 -1.07 7.52 0.63
CA GLY A 105 -1.26 6.85 1.91
C GLY A 105 -2.72 6.66 2.31
N GLY A 106 -3.01 6.87 3.60
CA GLY A 106 -4.23 6.36 4.21
C GLY A 106 -4.12 4.87 4.46
N LEU A 107 -4.48 4.43 5.67
CA LEU A 107 -4.34 3.03 6.08
C LEU A 107 -5.65 2.24 5.89
N LEU A 108 -6.71 2.68 6.56
CA LEU A 108 -7.96 1.93 6.63
C LEU A 108 -8.81 2.11 5.35
N ALA A 109 -9.62 1.11 5.00
CA ALA A 109 -10.61 1.20 3.93
C ALA A 109 -11.51 2.44 4.09
N SER A 110 -11.98 2.71 5.31
CA SER A 110 -12.76 3.90 5.66
C SER A 110 -12.00 5.22 5.40
N THR A 111 -10.68 5.22 5.56
CA THR A 111 -9.83 6.38 5.23
C THR A 111 -9.75 6.59 3.72
N GLY A 112 -9.63 5.52 2.95
CA GLY A 112 -9.67 5.59 1.48
C GLY A 112 -10.96 6.22 0.97
N TYR A 113 -12.10 5.77 1.46
CA TYR A 113 -13.41 6.36 1.13
C TYR A 113 -13.52 7.85 1.51
N ALA A 114 -12.88 8.27 2.59
CA ALA A 114 -12.89 9.67 3.01
C ALA A 114 -11.95 10.56 2.18
N LEU A 115 -10.81 10.03 1.72
CA LEU A 115 -9.78 10.77 0.97
C LEU A 115 -10.10 10.91 -0.52
N ALA A 116 -10.73 9.93 -1.15
CA ALA A 116 -11.03 9.96 -2.58
C ALA A 116 -11.91 11.17 -3.01
N PRO A 117 -12.96 11.58 -2.26
CA PRO A 117 -13.69 12.82 -2.56
C PRO A 117 -12.85 14.10 -2.43
N VAL A 118 -11.87 14.13 -1.51
CA VAL A 118 -10.95 15.27 -1.35
C VAL A 118 -10.09 15.43 -2.60
N SER A 119 -9.49 14.35 -3.06
CA SER A 119 -8.71 14.30 -4.31
C SER A 119 -9.51 14.81 -5.50
N THR A 120 -10.74 14.32 -5.68
CA THR A 120 -11.64 14.72 -6.78
C THR A 120 -12.00 16.20 -6.72
N ARG A 121 -12.35 16.72 -5.53
CA ARG A 121 -12.75 18.13 -5.31
C ARG A 121 -11.62 19.09 -5.66
N HIS A 122 -10.39 18.75 -5.28
CA HIS A 122 -9.22 19.62 -5.48
C HIS A 122 -8.44 19.30 -6.76
N LYS A 123 -8.80 18.26 -7.51
CA LYS A 123 -8.11 17.78 -8.72
C LYS A 123 -6.62 17.47 -8.47
N VAL A 124 -6.30 17.00 -7.26
CA VAL A 124 -4.97 16.61 -6.84
C VAL A 124 -4.92 15.09 -6.77
N ILE A 125 -3.86 14.47 -7.27
CA ILE A 125 -3.72 13.02 -7.32
C ILE A 125 -3.68 12.45 -5.91
N TYR A 126 -4.50 11.42 -5.68
CA TYR A 126 -4.43 10.54 -4.52
C TYR A 126 -3.92 9.17 -4.94
N ILE A 127 -2.79 8.74 -4.41
CA ILE A 127 -2.27 7.39 -4.61
C ILE A 127 -2.53 6.58 -3.35
N SER A 128 -3.22 5.45 -3.51
CA SER A 128 -3.59 4.53 -2.43
C SER A 128 -2.77 3.24 -2.47
N PRO A 129 -1.66 3.14 -1.71
CA PRO A 129 -0.89 1.90 -1.62
C PRO A 129 -1.48 0.88 -0.64
N ILE A 130 -2.27 1.31 0.35
CA ILE A 130 -2.69 0.46 1.46
C ILE A 130 -4.21 0.41 1.64
N ALA A 131 -4.91 1.56 1.61
CA ALA A 131 -6.36 1.59 1.82
C ALA A 131 -7.08 0.75 0.74
N ALA A 132 -7.51 -0.45 1.11
CA ALA A 132 -7.90 -1.50 0.18
C ALA A 132 -9.41 -1.54 -0.18
N ALA A 133 -10.20 -0.53 0.25
CA ALA A 133 -11.64 -0.48 -0.02
C ALA A 133 -11.98 -0.80 -1.48
N ASP A 134 -12.83 -1.80 -1.69
CA ASP A 134 -13.12 -2.36 -3.01
C ASP A 134 -13.71 -1.33 -3.98
N ASP A 135 -14.74 -0.61 -3.56
CA ASP A 135 -15.48 0.34 -4.39
C ASP A 135 -14.72 1.62 -4.77
N LEU A 136 -13.52 1.82 -4.26
CA LEU A 136 -12.69 2.93 -4.72
C LEU A 136 -12.32 2.81 -6.20
N THR A 137 -12.18 1.56 -6.70
CA THR A 137 -11.75 1.28 -8.07
C THR A 137 -12.60 0.25 -8.80
N GLN A 138 -13.51 -0.49 -8.12
CA GLN A 138 -14.24 -1.57 -8.77
C GLN A 138 -15.41 -1.11 -9.65
N ARG A 139 -16.17 -0.07 -9.23
CA ARG A 139 -17.46 0.23 -9.87
C ARG A 139 -17.38 1.38 -10.85
N ASP A 140 -17.03 2.55 -10.38
CA ASP A 140 -17.11 3.77 -11.18
C ASP A 140 -15.81 4.55 -11.05
N LYS A 141 -14.93 4.42 -12.06
CA LYS A 141 -13.68 5.15 -12.10
C LYS A 141 -13.87 6.66 -12.22
N ASP A 142 -14.98 7.09 -12.85
CA ASP A 142 -15.23 8.49 -13.10
C ASP A 142 -15.69 9.21 -11.81
N LYS A 143 -16.08 8.43 -10.80
CA LYS A 143 -16.39 8.95 -9.47
C LYS A 143 -15.15 9.53 -8.78
N TYR A 144 -13.97 8.94 -9.01
CA TYR A 144 -12.71 9.37 -8.40
C TYR A 144 -11.59 9.46 -9.45
N PRO A 145 -11.67 10.39 -10.42
CA PRO A 145 -10.79 10.42 -11.58
C PRO A 145 -9.32 10.73 -11.25
N TYR A 146 -9.03 11.24 -10.05
CA TYR A 146 -7.68 11.52 -9.57
C TYR A 146 -7.14 10.48 -8.59
N LEU A 147 -7.83 9.35 -8.43
CA LEU A 147 -7.37 8.24 -7.60
C LEU A 147 -6.58 7.23 -8.44
N ILE A 148 -5.41 6.84 -7.96
CA ILE A 148 -4.61 5.71 -8.45
C ILE A 148 -4.41 4.73 -7.30
N ARG A 149 -4.67 3.46 -7.50
CA ARG A 149 -4.31 2.41 -6.55
C ARG A 149 -2.99 1.77 -6.96
N THR A 150 -2.07 1.63 -6.03
CA THR A 150 -0.80 0.92 -6.24
C THR A 150 -0.69 -0.34 -5.38
N GLY A 151 -1.59 -0.52 -4.44
CA GLY A 151 -1.66 -1.68 -3.55
C GLY A 151 -2.57 -2.79 -4.08
N TRP A 152 -3.80 -2.89 -3.58
CA TRP A 152 -4.72 -4.00 -3.80
C TRP A 152 -6.15 -3.60 -3.43
N THR A 153 -7.16 -4.38 -3.86
CA THR A 153 -8.50 -4.32 -3.29
C THR A 153 -8.69 -5.41 -2.24
N SER A 154 -9.56 -5.18 -1.26
CA SER A 154 -9.79 -6.09 -0.15
C SER A 154 -10.14 -7.51 -0.60
N SER A 155 -10.97 -7.64 -1.62
CA SER A 155 -11.41 -8.93 -2.17
C SER A 155 -10.41 -9.57 -3.14
N GLN A 156 -9.51 -8.80 -3.74
CA GLN A 156 -8.58 -9.29 -4.77
C GLN A 156 -7.73 -10.49 -4.31
N PRO A 157 -7.04 -10.50 -3.15
CA PRO A 157 -6.32 -11.69 -2.69
C PRO A 157 -7.24 -12.76 -2.08
N SER A 158 -8.45 -12.38 -1.67
CA SER A 158 -9.36 -13.28 -0.97
C SER A 158 -10.04 -14.28 -1.91
N HIS A 159 -10.31 -13.87 -3.15
CA HIS A 159 -10.86 -14.76 -4.18
C HIS A 159 -9.93 -15.95 -4.48
N PRO A 160 -8.62 -15.75 -4.82
CA PRO A 160 -7.69 -16.87 -4.97
C PRO A 160 -7.56 -17.76 -3.73
N LEU A 161 -7.66 -17.17 -2.51
CA LEU A 161 -7.60 -17.97 -1.28
C LEU A 161 -8.83 -18.86 -1.12
N GLY A 162 -10.02 -18.37 -1.53
CA GLY A 162 -11.24 -19.18 -1.56
C GLY A 162 -11.12 -20.37 -2.53
N GLN A 163 -10.61 -20.14 -3.72
CA GLN A 163 -10.30 -21.18 -4.70
C GLN A 163 -9.26 -22.18 -4.15
N TRP A 164 -8.18 -21.69 -3.58
CA TRP A 164 -7.14 -22.53 -2.97
C TRP A 164 -7.70 -23.41 -1.84
N ALA A 165 -8.56 -22.86 -1.00
CA ALA A 165 -9.19 -23.64 0.09
C ALA A 165 -10.00 -24.83 -0.45
N CYS A 166 -10.73 -24.67 -1.56
CA CYS A 166 -11.37 -25.78 -2.24
C CYS A 166 -10.37 -26.80 -2.78
N GLU A 167 -9.29 -26.35 -3.38
CA GLU A 167 -8.22 -27.21 -3.92
C GLU A 167 -7.54 -28.03 -2.82
N GLN A 168 -7.49 -27.50 -1.59
CA GLN A 168 -7.02 -28.24 -0.42
C GLN A 168 -8.07 -29.20 0.17
N GLY A 169 -9.27 -29.25 -0.39
CA GLY A 169 -10.31 -30.17 0.04
C GLY A 169 -11.19 -29.69 1.18
N TYR A 170 -11.04 -28.44 1.65
CA TYR A 170 -11.95 -27.87 2.64
C TYR A 170 -13.37 -27.82 2.09
N LYS A 171 -14.35 -28.14 2.93
CA LYS A 171 -15.79 -28.16 2.56
C LYS A 171 -16.62 -27.20 3.38
N ARG A 172 -16.24 -26.97 4.63
CA ARG A 172 -17.02 -26.17 5.61
C ARG A 172 -16.07 -25.22 6.35
N ILE A 173 -16.32 -23.92 6.24
CA ILE A 173 -15.51 -22.91 6.91
C ILE A 173 -16.39 -22.01 7.77
N ALA A 174 -16.00 -21.79 9.03
CA ALA A 174 -16.53 -20.76 9.89
C ALA A 174 -15.65 -19.51 9.78
N ALA A 175 -16.25 -18.33 9.69
CA ALA A 175 -15.52 -17.07 9.55
C ALA A 175 -15.70 -16.18 10.78
N ILE A 176 -14.62 -15.48 11.15
CA ILE A 176 -14.64 -14.39 12.12
C ILE A 176 -13.78 -13.23 11.60
N GLY A 177 -14.27 -12.01 11.67
CA GLY A 177 -13.52 -10.86 11.17
C GLY A 177 -13.77 -9.57 11.92
N ALA A 178 -12.91 -8.58 11.65
CA ALA A 178 -13.07 -7.23 12.15
C ALA A 178 -14.32 -6.57 11.56
N ASP A 179 -15.15 -5.96 12.41
CA ASP A 179 -16.46 -5.40 12.09
C ASP A 179 -16.34 -4.02 11.44
N TYR A 180 -15.94 -3.99 10.15
CA TYR A 180 -15.90 -2.79 9.30
C TYR A 180 -15.73 -3.18 7.81
N ALA A 181 -15.77 -2.20 6.89
CA ALA A 181 -15.79 -2.43 5.43
C ALA A 181 -14.73 -3.43 4.95
N PHE A 182 -13.46 -3.26 5.35
CA PHE A 182 -12.38 -4.19 4.96
C PHE A 182 -12.65 -5.63 5.40
N GLY A 183 -13.18 -5.83 6.63
CA GLY A 183 -13.55 -7.15 7.14
C GLY A 183 -14.61 -7.81 6.27
N TYR A 184 -15.63 -7.04 5.90
CA TYR A 184 -16.73 -7.53 5.07
C TYR A 184 -16.25 -7.88 3.65
N GLU A 185 -15.44 -7.02 3.06
CA GLU A 185 -14.94 -7.19 1.70
C GLU A 185 -13.98 -8.40 1.58
N VAL A 186 -13.07 -8.58 2.54
CA VAL A 186 -12.14 -9.72 2.56
C VAL A 186 -12.89 -11.03 2.77
N ILE A 187 -13.78 -11.11 3.77
CA ILE A 187 -14.59 -12.32 4.02
C ILE A 187 -15.56 -12.53 2.87
N GLY A 188 -16.12 -11.47 2.29
CA GLY A 188 -17.04 -11.56 1.16
C GLY A 188 -16.38 -12.16 -0.09
N GLY A 189 -15.18 -11.68 -0.44
CA GLY A 189 -14.40 -12.22 -1.56
C GLY A 189 -14.03 -13.69 -1.38
N PHE A 190 -13.54 -14.04 -0.17
CA PHE A 190 -13.28 -15.44 0.17
C PHE A 190 -14.54 -16.32 0.09
N HIS A 191 -15.62 -15.88 0.73
CA HIS A 191 -16.90 -16.57 0.78
C HIS A 191 -17.41 -16.89 -0.62
N LYS A 192 -17.46 -15.85 -1.49
CA LYS A 192 -17.94 -16.03 -2.84
C LYS A 192 -17.13 -17.08 -3.60
N ALA A 193 -15.82 -16.93 -3.67
CA ALA A 193 -14.98 -17.85 -4.42
C ALA A 193 -14.99 -19.27 -3.82
N PHE A 194 -15.09 -19.41 -2.52
CA PHE A 194 -15.18 -20.69 -1.84
C PHE A 194 -16.52 -21.38 -2.08
N GLU A 195 -17.65 -20.67 -2.09
CA GLU A 195 -18.96 -21.26 -2.40
C GLU A 195 -19.12 -21.56 -3.91
N ASP A 196 -18.56 -20.74 -4.79
CA ASP A 196 -18.59 -20.98 -6.25
C ASP A 196 -17.85 -22.28 -6.64
N CYS A 197 -16.88 -22.72 -5.85
CA CYS A 197 -16.20 -24.00 -6.05
C CYS A 197 -16.78 -25.16 -5.20
N GLY A 198 -17.93 -24.96 -4.56
CA GLY A 198 -18.68 -26.00 -3.84
C GLY A 198 -18.43 -26.11 -2.34
N GLY A 199 -17.65 -25.19 -1.75
CA GLY A 199 -17.51 -25.04 -0.30
C GLY A 199 -18.77 -24.43 0.36
N LYS A 200 -18.78 -24.36 1.68
CA LYS A 200 -19.88 -23.80 2.47
C LYS A 200 -19.33 -22.93 3.60
N ILE A 201 -19.76 -21.68 3.64
CA ILE A 201 -19.57 -20.84 4.82
C ILE A 201 -20.69 -21.12 5.81
N ILE A 202 -20.33 -21.68 6.97
CA ILE A 202 -21.32 -22.16 7.96
C ILE A 202 -21.50 -21.19 9.13
N GLN A 203 -20.69 -20.12 9.20
CA GLN A 203 -20.78 -19.11 10.23
C GLN A 203 -20.05 -17.83 9.81
N LYS A 204 -20.57 -16.67 10.22
CA LYS A 204 -19.86 -15.38 10.18
C LYS A 204 -20.02 -14.70 11.54
N LEU A 205 -18.90 -14.41 12.19
CA LEU A 205 -18.81 -13.61 13.42
C LEU A 205 -18.07 -12.30 13.15
N TRP A 206 -18.47 -11.27 13.86
CA TRP A 206 -17.88 -9.94 13.70
C TRP A 206 -17.44 -9.38 15.04
N ALA A 207 -16.15 -9.10 15.18
CA ALA A 207 -15.55 -8.49 16.35
C ALA A 207 -15.24 -7.01 16.08
N PRO A 208 -15.61 -6.07 16.96
CA PRO A 208 -15.29 -4.66 16.78
C PRO A 208 -13.81 -4.41 16.48
N LEU A 209 -13.52 -3.45 15.61
CA LEU A 209 -12.14 -3.08 15.27
C LEU A 209 -11.38 -2.68 16.55
N GLY A 210 -10.23 -3.31 16.78
CA GLY A 210 -9.40 -3.08 17.97
C GLY A 210 -9.75 -3.99 19.17
N THR A 211 -10.62 -5.01 18.98
CA THR A 211 -10.90 -6.04 20.01
C THR A 211 -9.59 -6.64 20.53
N LYS A 212 -9.44 -6.64 21.85
CA LYS A 212 -8.29 -7.22 22.56
C LYS A 212 -8.61 -8.55 23.23
N ASP A 213 -9.87 -8.76 23.60
CA ASP A 213 -10.38 -9.96 24.24
C ASP A 213 -11.35 -10.70 23.31
N PHE A 214 -10.95 -11.89 22.89
CA PHE A 214 -11.75 -12.78 22.04
C PHE A 214 -12.51 -13.85 22.83
N GLY A 215 -12.38 -13.88 24.17
CA GLY A 215 -13.11 -14.79 25.05
C GLY A 215 -14.60 -14.90 24.74
N PRO A 216 -15.33 -13.80 24.48
CA PRO A 216 -16.75 -13.85 24.10
C PRO A 216 -17.03 -14.51 22.76
N TYR A 217 -16.06 -14.56 21.83
CA TYR A 217 -16.24 -15.08 20.47
C TYR A 217 -15.78 -16.53 20.30
N LEU A 218 -14.69 -16.93 20.98
CA LEU A 218 -14.08 -18.25 20.82
C LEU A 218 -15.04 -19.42 21.10
N PRO A 219 -15.88 -19.40 22.17
CA PRO A 219 -16.84 -20.46 22.41
C PRO A 219 -17.96 -20.55 21.38
N GLN A 220 -18.18 -19.47 20.60
CA GLN A 220 -19.20 -19.44 19.55
C GLN A 220 -18.70 -20.05 18.24
N LEU A 221 -17.39 -20.23 18.06
CA LEU A 221 -16.84 -20.78 16.83
C LEU A 221 -17.31 -22.22 16.61
N LYS A 222 -17.88 -22.47 15.43
CA LYS A 222 -18.35 -23.81 15.04
C LYS A 222 -17.19 -24.74 14.77
N THR A 223 -16.90 -25.63 15.71
CA THR A 223 -15.85 -26.64 15.60
C THR A 223 -16.19 -27.79 14.61
N THR A 224 -17.39 -27.80 14.05
CA THR A 224 -17.78 -28.67 12.95
C THR A 224 -17.29 -28.19 11.58
N ALA A 225 -16.60 -27.05 11.53
CA ALA A 225 -15.89 -26.56 10.35
C ALA A 225 -14.60 -27.37 10.11
N ASP A 226 -14.08 -27.34 8.89
CA ASP A 226 -12.77 -27.91 8.54
C ASP A 226 -11.63 -26.92 8.85
N ALA A 227 -11.94 -25.62 8.82
CA ALA A 227 -11.02 -24.54 9.15
C ALA A 227 -11.77 -23.28 9.63
N ILE A 228 -11.05 -22.37 10.27
CA ILE A 228 -11.55 -21.05 10.66
C ILE A 228 -10.91 -20.00 9.75
N PHE A 229 -11.73 -19.24 9.01
CA PHE A 229 -11.26 -18.04 8.33
C PHE A 229 -11.30 -16.86 9.29
N ALA A 230 -10.14 -16.41 9.74
CA ALA A 230 -10.02 -15.32 10.72
C ALA A 230 -9.37 -14.09 10.06
N LEU A 231 -10.14 -13.00 9.89
CA LEU A 231 -9.58 -11.73 9.42
C LEU A 231 -9.29 -10.80 10.58
N MET A 232 -8.02 -10.64 10.88
CA MET A 232 -7.51 -9.80 11.96
C MET A 232 -6.68 -8.65 11.41
N VAL A 233 -6.70 -7.51 12.10
CA VAL A 233 -5.97 -6.30 11.72
C VAL A 233 -5.31 -5.64 12.92
N GLY A 234 -4.12 -5.08 12.73
CA GLY A 234 -3.36 -4.41 13.79
C GLY A 234 -3.19 -5.30 15.02
N PRO A 235 -3.45 -4.80 16.25
CA PRO A 235 -3.30 -5.59 17.47
C PRO A 235 -4.15 -6.87 17.54
N MET A 236 -5.27 -6.93 16.81
CA MET A 236 -6.10 -8.14 16.75
C MET A 236 -5.33 -9.33 16.18
N SER A 237 -4.41 -9.09 15.25
CA SER A 237 -3.56 -10.13 14.63
C SER A 237 -2.69 -10.86 15.65
N LEU A 238 -2.29 -10.19 16.73
CA LEU A 238 -1.52 -10.79 17.82
C LEU A 238 -2.41 -11.50 18.82
N GLN A 239 -3.57 -10.90 19.14
CA GLN A 239 -4.42 -11.39 20.24
C GLN A 239 -5.22 -12.62 19.84
N PHE A 240 -5.76 -12.67 18.63
CA PHE A 240 -6.65 -13.75 18.21
C PHE A 240 -5.95 -15.12 18.16
N PRO A 241 -4.82 -15.32 17.43
CA PRO A 241 -4.17 -16.63 17.35
C PRO A 241 -3.72 -17.13 18.74
N LYS A 242 -3.20 -16.23 19.58
CA LYS A 242 -2.76 -16.53 20.94
C LYS A 242 -3.92 -17.03 21.81
N GLN A 243 -5.03 -16.32 21.80
CA GLN A 243 -6.22 -16.71 22.60
C GLN A 243 -6.90 -17.93 22.00
N TYR A 244 -6.91 -18.07 20.66
CA TYR A 244 -7.43 -19.24 19.96
C TYR A 244 -6.73 -20.52 20.42
N LYS A 245 -5.39 -20.52 20.41
CA LYS A 245 -4.60 -21.64 20.90
C LYS A 245 -4.77 -21.88 22.40
N ALA A 246 -4.78 -20.82 23.21
CA ALA A 246 -4.99 -20.91 24.67
C ALA A 246 -6.36 -21.49 25.03
N ALA A 247 -7.37 -21.27 24.21
CA ALA A 247 -8.71 -21.88 24.35
C ALA A 247 -8.78 -23.35 23.93
N GLY A 248 -7.66 -23.96 23.51
CA GLY A 248 -7.60 -25.36 23.07
C GLY A 248 -8.17 -25.60 21.68
N LEU A 249 -8.42 -24.56 20.88
CA LEU A 249 -8.90 -24.69 19.50
C LEU A 249 -7.75 -25.08 18.58
N THR A 250 -7.98 -26.06 17.70
CA THR A 250 -6.94 -26.68 16.86
C THR A 250 -7.26 -26.71 15.37
N LEU A 251 -8.42 -26.23 14.95
CA LEU A 251 -8.75 -26.16 13.52
C LEU A 251 -7.75 -25.25 12.78
N PRO A 252 -7.38 -25.58 11.53
CA PRO A 252 -6.52 -24.72 10.72
C PRO A 252 -7.03 -23.29 10.63
N LEU A 253 -6.13 -22.32 10.69
CA LEU A 253 -6.46 -20.91 10.49
C LEU A 253 -6.14 -20.49 9.05
N LEU A 254 -7.15 -19.95 8.38
CA LEU A 254 -7.04 -19.22 7.13
C LEU A 254 -7.39 -17.76 7.37
N GLY A 255 -6.87 -16.81 6.57
CA GLY A 255 -7.26 -15.41 6.75
C GLY A 255 -6.75 -14.46 5.68
N GLY A 256 -7.19 -13.22 5.75
CA GLY A 256 -6.63 -12.15 4.93
C GLY A 256 -5.17 -11.86 5.30
N GLY A 257 -4.42 -11.26 4.38
CA GLY A 257 -2.99 -11.03 4.52
C GLY A 257 -2.55 -10.29 5.78
N THR A 258 -3.41 -9.42 6.30
CA THR A 258 -3.14 -8.65 7.53
C THR A 258 -3.17 -9.50 8.81
N SER A 259 -3.73 -10.72 8.76
CA SER A 259 -3.92 -11.55 9.96
C SER A 259 -2.63 -12.14 10.51
N ALA A 260 -1.62 -12.35 9.64
CA ALA A 260 -0.30 -12.82 10.02
C ALA A 260 0.76 -12.19 9.11
N ASP A 261 0.76 -10.87 9.00
CA ASP A 261 1.73 -10.13 8.20
C ASP A 261 3.08 -10.01 8.91
N GLU A 262 4.14 -9.73 8.17
CA GLU A 262 5.51 -9.61 8.63
C GLU A 262 5.68 -8.58 9.77
N PHE A 263 4.83 -7.53 9.84
CA PHE A 263 4.85 -6.59 10.97
C PHE A 263 4.48 -7.26 12.30
N ALA A 264 3.64 -8.29 12.25
CA ALA A 264 3.11 -8.99 13.43
C ALA A 264 3.95 -10.23 13.81
N LEU A 265 4.53 -10.93 12.83
CA LEU A 265 5.26 -12.19 13.05
C LEU A 265 6.34 -12.12 14.14
N PRO A 266 7.13 -11.05 14.30
CA PRO A 266 8.14 -10.95 15.37
C PRO A 266 7.55 -10.99 16.80
N PHE A 267 6.25 -10.69 16.93
CA PHE A 267 5.52 -10.66 18.21
C PHE A 267 4.60 -11.87 18.41
N MET A 268 4.55 -12.77 17.42
CA MET A 268 3.84 -14.04 17.46
C MET A 268 4.76 -15.17 17.88
N GLY A 269 4.19 -16.21 18.47
CA GLY A 269 4.88 -17.47 18.78
C GLY A 269 4.41 -18.62 17.89
N ASP A 270 4.53 -19.83 18.42
CA ASP A 270 4.15 -21.07 17.72
C ASP A 270 2.64 -21.16 17.42
N GLU A 271 1.83 -20.27 18.00
CA GLU A 271 0.41 -20.15 17.69
C GLU A 271 0.12 -19.66 16.27
N ALA A 272 1.09 -19.02 15.63
CA ALA A 272 0.98 -18.55 14.26
C ALA A 272 1.38 -19.61 13.22
N ILE A 273 2.12 -20.66 13.62
CA ILE A 273 2.61 -21.68 12.69
C ILE A 273 1.43 -22.38 12.02
N GLY A 274 1.50 -22.48 10.69
CA GLY A 274 0.46 -23.08 9.87
C GLY A 274 -0.68 -22.14 9.47
N TYR A 275 -0.71 -20.89 9.97
CA TYR A 275 -1.67 -19.90 9.53
C TYR A 275 -1.49 -19.58 8.04
N VAL A 276 -2.53 -19.79 7.23
CA VAL A 276 -2.49 -19.52 5.79
C VAL A 276 -3.18 -18.21 5.48
N THR A 277 -2.51 -17.38 4.71
CA THR A 277 -3.01 -16.07 4.29
C THR A 277 -2.80 -15.85 2.79
N ALA A 278 -3.44 -14.84 2.22
CA ALA A 278 -3.18 -14.43 0.83
C ALA A 278 -2.92 -12.93 0.75
N LEU A 279 -1.93 -12.54 -0.05
CA LEU A 279 -1.59 -11.14 -0.30
C LEU A 279 -0.73 -11.01 -1.57
N GLN A 280 -0.57 -9.78 -2.07
CA GLN A 280 0.29 -9.48 -3.23
C GLN A 280 1.78 -9.53 -2.92
N TYR A 281 2.18 -9.66 -1.67
CA TYR A 281 3.58 -9.68 -1.24
C TYR A 281 3.84 -10.71 -0.14
N SER A 282 5.05 -11.19 -0.09
CA SER A 282 5.66 -11.89 1.03
C SER A 282 7.15 -11.54 1.08
N ALA A 283 7.67 -11.25 2.26
CA ALA A 283 9.11 -11.07 2.44
C ALA A 283 9.92 -12.36 2.14
N ALA A 284 9.26 -13.51 2.13
CA ALA A 284 9.88 -14.81 1.79
C ALA A 284 9.95 -15.09 0.28
N LEU A 285 9.58 -14.15 -0.59
CA LEU A 285 9.75 -14.30 -2.04
C LEU A 285 11.22 -14.50 -2.41
N ASP A 286 11.54 -15.64 -3.02
CA ASP A 286 12.90 -15.97 -3.45
C ASP A 286 13.20 -15.42 -4.85
N THR A 287 13.20 -14.10 -4.95
CA THR A 287 13.63 -13.38 -6.15
C THR A 287 14.82 -12.49 -5.79
N PRO A 288 15.79 -12.29 -6.72
CA PRO A 288 16.95 -11.43 -6.44
C PRO A 288 16.59 -10.03 -5.94
N LYS A 289 15.53 -9.44 -6.50
CA LYS A 289 15.04 -8.11 -6.09
C LYS A 289 14.51 -8.11 -4.67
N ASN A 290 13.67 -9.09 -4.32
CA ASN A 290 13.11 -9.17 -2.97
C ASN A 290 14.19 -9.50 -1.93
N VAL A 291 15.09 -10.43 -2.23
CA VAL A 291 16.21 -10.77 -1.32
C VAL A 291 17.06 -9.54 -1.02
N ALA A 292 17.39 -8.74 -2.04
CA ALA A 292 18.14 -7.49 -1.88
C ALA A 292 17.36 -6.47 -1.04
N PHE A 293 16.06 -6.29 -1.32
CA PHE A 293 15.18 -5.39 -0.57
C PHE A 293 15.07 -5.80 0.90
N VAL A 294 14.81 -7.08 1.20
CA VAL A 294 14.70 -7.60 2.57
C VAL A 294 15.99 -7.37 3.36
N LYS A 295 17.15 -7.68 2.77
CA LYS A 295 18.44 -7.45 3.41
C LYS A 295 18.66 -5.98 3.72
N LYS A 296 18.51 -5.11 2.75
CA LYS A 296 18.71 -3.67 2.91
C LYS A 296 17.73 -3.05 3.90
N TYR A 297 16.43 -3.42 3.83
CA TYR A 297 15.42 -2.94 4.77
C TYR A 297 15.76 -3.36 6.20
N ARG A 298 16.20 -4.60 6.38
CA ARG A 298 16.59 -5.11 7.69
C ARG A 298 17.87 -4.45 8.23
N GLU A 299 18.85 -4.18 7.37
CA GLU A 299 20.06 -3.41 7.73
C GLU A 299 19.70 -2.00 8.19
N GLN A 300 18.78 -1.33 7.52
CA GLN A 300 18.41 0.05 7.80
C GLN A 300 17.45 0.20 8.99
N PHE A 301 16.48 -0.73 9.15
CA PHE A 301 15.39 -0.61 10.11
C PHE A 301 15.33 -1.70 11.18
N GLY A 302 16.24 -2.70 11.15
CA GLY A 302 16.34 -3.77 12.14
C GLY A 302 15.21 -4.81 12.11
N LYS A 303 14.35 -4.80 11.08
CA LYS A 303 13.17 -5.68 10.97
C LYS A 303 12.93 -6.12 9.54
N VAL A 304 12.20 -7.24 9.38
CA VAL A 304 11.76 -7.74 8.06
C VAL A 304 10.72 -6.78 7.49
N PRO A 305 10.78 -6.45 6.18
CA PRO A 305 9.79 -5.57 5.57
C PRO A 305 8.41 -6.25 5.50
N SER A 306 7.38 -5.49 5.84
CA SER A 306 5.98 -5.88 5.66
C SER A 306 5.45 -5.46 4.28
N TYR A 307 4.23 -5.92 3.92
CA TYR A 307 3.59 -5.40 2.71
C TYR A 307 3.31 -3.88 2.80
N TYR A 308 3.23 -3.32 4.01
CA TYR A 308 3.08 -1.88 4.21
C TYR A 308 4.31 -1.12 3.70
N SER A 309 5.50 -1.62 3.99
CA SER A 309 6.75 -1.02 3.48
C SER A 309 6.95 -1.31 2.00
N GLU A 310 6.71 -2.55 1.56
CA GLU A 310 6.87 -2.93 0.15
C GLU A 310 5.96 -2.10 -0.77
N SER A 311 4.67 -1.99 -0.45
CA SER A 311 3.71 -1.28 -1.31
C SER A 311 4.03 0.22 -1.43
N ASN A 312 4.59 0.83 -0.40
CA ASN A 312 5.02 2.23 -0.45
C ASN A 312 6.36 2.40 -1.18
N TYR A 313 7.29 1.47 -1.06
CA TYR A 313 8.51 1.43 -1.86
C TYR A 313 8.18 1.30 -3.36
N THR A 314 7.33 0.34 -3.71
CA THR A 314 6.85 0.13 -5.09
C THR A 314 6.10 1.35 -5.61
N THR A 315 5.34 2.05 -4.76
CA THR A 315 4.68 3.31 -5.14
C THR A 315 5.70 4.39 -5.50
N ALA A 316 6.74 4.58 -4.70
CA ALA A 316 7.81 5.54 -4.98
C ALA A 316 8.54 5.19 -6.29
N GLN A 317 8.85 3.92 -6.50
CA GLN A 317 9.43 3.42 -7.74
C GLN A 317 8.54 3.75 -8.95
N TRP A 318 7.24 3.53 -8.83
CA TRP A 318 6.29 3.77 -9.93
C TRP A 318 6.18 5.26 -10.30
N ILE A 319 6.13 6.14 -9.29
CA ILE A 319 6.18 7.60 -9.49
C ILE A 319 7.47 8.01 -10.21
N HIS A 320 8.60 7.45 -9.79
CA HIS A 320 9.89 7.73 -10.43
C HIS A 320 9.90 7.30 -11.91
N GLU A 321 9.32 6.15 -12.26
CA GLU A 321 9.21 5.70 -13.66
C GLU A 321 8.33 6.65 -14.50
N VAL A 322 7.31 7.30 -13.91
CA VAL A 322 6.57 8.36 -14.61
C VAL A 322 7.45 9.57 -14.88
N LEU A 323 8.20 10.03 -13.87
CA LEU A 323 9.08 11.20 -14.01
C LEU A 323 10.21 10.94 -15.02
N LYS A 324 10.70 9.70 -15.17
CA LYS A 324 11.63 9.34 -16.26
C LYS A 324 11.04 9.58 -17.64
N LYS A 325 9.72 9.35 -17.84
CA LYS A 325 9.03 9.61 -19.12
C LYS A 325 8.86 11.10 -19.41
N THR A 326 9.01 11.95 -18.42
CA THR A 326 8.79 13.39 -18.53
C THR A 326 10.08 14.20 -18.28
N ASP A 327 11.25 13.55 -18.29
CA ASP A 327 12.55 14.15 -18.00
C ASP A 327 12.56 14.95 -16.69
N GLY A 328 11.93 14.41 -15.65
CA GLY A 328 11.81 15.02 -14.32
C GLY A 328 10.82 16.17 -14.23
N LYS A 329 10.06 16.48 -15.27
CA LYS A 329 9.08 17.58 -15.25
C LYS A 329 7.71 17.08 -14.79
N TRP A 330 7.03 17.89 -13.98
CA TRP A 330 5.65 17.61 -13.60
C TRP A 330 4.71 17.84 -14.80
N PRO A 331 4.05 16.80 -15.32
CA PRO A 331 3.26 16.94 -16.54
C PRO A 331 1.82 17.45 -16.30
N GLY A 332 1.45 17.74 -15.06
CA GLY A 332 0.07 17.95 -14.63
C GLY A 332 -0.65 16.65 -14.30
N SER A 333 -1.71 16.73 -13.46
CA SER A 333 -2.38 15.56 -12.89
C SER A 333 -2.91 14.58 -13.95
N GLU A 334 -3.58 15.06 -14.99
CA GLU A 334 -4.19 14.20 -16.02
C GLU A 334 -3.14 13.46 -16.86
N ALA A 335 -2.09 14.16 -17.28
CA ALA A 335 -1.00 13.54 -18.03
C ALA A 335 -0.19 12.58 -17.16
N PHE A 336 0.01 12.90 -15.89
CA PHE A 336 0.65 12.00 -14.92
C PHE A 336 -0.12 10.69 -14.78
N ILE A 337 -1.46 10.74 -14.58
CA ILE A 337 -2.33 9.55 -14.49
C ILE A 337 -2.22 8.70 -15.76
N LYS A 338 -2.25 9.33 -16.95
CA LYS A 338 -2.11 8.62 -18.21
C LYS A 338 -0.74 7.93 -18.34
N HIS A 339 0.35 8.59 -17.98
CA HIS A 339 1.67 7.97 -17.97
C HIS A 339 1.75 6.85 -16.96
N PHE A 340 1.23 7.07 -15.74
CA PHE A 340 1.22 6.07 -14.67
C PHE A 340 0.51 4.78 -15.10
N ALA A 341 -0.68 4.91 -15.69
CA ALA A 341 -1.47 3.78 -16.21
C ALA A 341 -0.76 2.98 -17.31
N SER A 342 0.15 3.61 -18.08
CA SER A 342 0.87 2.95 -19.18
C SER A 342 2.09 2.14 -18.75
N ILE A 343 2.50 2.23 -17.47
CA ILE A 343 3.72 1.58 -16.98
C ILE A 343 3.40 0.16 -16.52
N LYS A 344 4.15 -0.80 -17.07
CA LYS A 344 4.26 -2.15 -16.52
C LYS A 344 5.54 -2.20 -15.69
N LEU A 345 5.37 -2.29 -14.38
CA LEU A 345 6.47 -2.22 -13.44
C LEU A 345 6.96 -3.63 -13.10
N ASP A 346 8.25 -3.85 -13.18
CA ASP A 346 8.91 -5.03 -12.62
C ASP A 346 9.34 -4.70 -11.18
N SER A 347 8.42 -4.93 -10.25
CA SER A 347 8.55 -4.55 -8.84
C SER A 347 9.15 -5.66 -7.98
N ILE A 348 9.40 -5.36 -6.71
CA ILE A 348 9.86 -6.32 -5.69
C ILE A 348 8.91 -7.51 -5.56
N ARG A 349 7.59 -7.25 -5.62
CA ARG A 349 6.55 -8.27 -5.54
C ARG A 349 6.27 -8.99 -6.87
N GLY A 350 7.08 -8.77 -7.88
CA GLY A 350 6.91 -9.28 -9.24
C GLY A 350 6.27 -8.26 -10.18
N PRO A 351 5.84 -8.70 -11.37
CA PRO A 351 5.27 -7.80 -12.37
C PRO A 351 3.93 -7.22 -11.88
N VAL A 352 3.76 -5.91 -12.11
CA VAL A 352 2.51 -5.22 -11.80
C VAL A 352 2.17 -4.21 -12.91
N SER A 353 0.91 -4.14 -13.28
CA SER A 353 0.34 -3.16 -14.20
C SER A 353 -1.02 -2.70 -13.67
N LEU A 354 -1.60 -1.66 -14.27
CA LEU A 354 -2.96 -1.24 -13.92
C LEU A 354 -3.99 -1.73 -14.93
N ASP A 355 -5.18 -2.02 -14.42
CA ASP A 355 -6.37 -2.18 -15.25
C ASP A 355 -6.95 -0.81 -15.67
N GLU A 356 -8.04 -0.83 -16.42
CA GLU A 356 -8.73 0.39 -16.89
C GLU A 356 -9.34 1.24 -15.75
N GLN A 357 -9.49 0.66 -14.55
CA GLN A 357 -10.00 1.32 -13.35
C GLN A 357 -8.86 1.84 -12.45
N LEU A 358 -7.61 1.81 -12.93
CA LEU A 358 -6.41 2.20 -12.19
C LEU A 358 -6.17 1.34 -10.93
N ASN A 359 -6.53 0.06 -10.99
CA ASN A 359 -6.26 -0.94 -9.96
C ASN A 359 -5.17 -1.93 -10.41
N PRO A 360 -4.27 -2.40 -9.54
CA PRO A 360 -3.23 -3.33 -9.92
C PRO A 360 -3.74 -4.67 -10.44
N ILE A 361 -3.16 -5.11 -11.55
CA ILE A 361 -3.11 -6.50 -11.98
C ILE A 361 -1.75 -7.03 -11.55
N GLN A 362 -1.72 -8.04 -10.67
CA GLN A 362 -0.51 -8.47 -9.98
C GLN A 362 -0.60 -9.93 -9.54
N ASN A 363 0.51 -10.49 -9.11
CA ASN A 363 0.50 -11.81 -8.50
C ASN A 363 -0.13 -11.76 -7.10
N ILE A 364 -0.88 -12.81 -6.77
CA ILE A 364 -1.34 -13.07 -5.41
C ILE A 364 -0.68 -14.35 -4.91
N TYR A 365 -0.08 -14.25 -3.75
CA TYR A 365 0.64 -15.32 -3.08
C TYR A 365 -0.19 -15.90 -1.95
N ILE A 366 -0.46 -17.19 -1.99
CA ILE A 366 -0.92 -17.94 -0.82
C ILE A 366 0.30 -18.20 0.03
N ARG A 367 0.25 -17.76 1.27
CA ARG A 367 1.38 -17.75 2.19
C ARG A 367 1.04 -18.56 3.43
N GLN A 368 1.99 -19.32 3.92
CA GLN A 368 1.86 -20.07 5.17
C GLN A 368 2.95 -19.65 6.15
N VAL A 369 2.57 -19.42 7.39
CA VAL A 369 3.53 -19.09 8.45
C VAL A 369 4.32 -20.33 8.84
N GLU A 370 5.63 -20.25 8.70
CA GLU A 370 6.57 -21.32 9.03
C GLU A 370 7.81 -20.78 9.75
N LYS A 371 8.42 -21.61 10.62
CA LYS A 371 9.79 -21.37 11.09
C LYS A 371 10.77 -21.84 10.03
N LYS A 372 11.58 -20.93 9.51
CA LYS A 372 12.50 -21.24 8.40
C LYS A 372 13.76 -20.38 8.45
N SER A 373 14.89 -20.95 8.01
CA SER A 373 16.07 -20.16 7.70
C SER A 373 15.98 -19.66 6.26
N LEU A 374 15.87 -18.36 6.07
CA LEU A 374 15.83 -17.72 4.75
C LEU A 374 16.89 -16.63 4.66
N PHE A 375 17.50 -16.49 3.50
CA PHE A 375 18.44 -15.40 3.16
C PHE A 375 19.62 -15.23 4.13
N GLY A 376 19.99 -16.32 4.86
CA GLY A 376 21.04 -16.32 5.89
C GLY A 376 20.55 -15.93 7.29
N TYR A 377 19.25 -15.77 7.50
CA TYR A 377 18.66 -15.54 8.82
C TYR A 377 18.32 -16.85 9.53
N PRO A 378 18.26 -16.85 10.89
CA PRO A 378 18.08 -18.08 11.67
C PRO A 378 16.79 -18.84 11.38
N ALA A 379 16.82 -20.17 11.53
CA ALA A 379 15.65 -21.04 11.39
C ALA A 379 14.58 -20.83 12.48
N ALA A 380 14.86 -20.04 13.51
CA ALA A 380 13.89 -19.72 14.57
C ALA A 380 12.92 -18.62 14.20
N GLU A 381 13.14 -17.89 13.12
CA GLU A 381 12.27 -16.79 12.69
C GLU A 381 11.04 -17.33 11.94
N LEU A 382 9.90 -16.66 12.17
CA LEU A 382 8.68 -16.92 11.45
C LEU A 382 8.67 -16.15 10.12
N TRP A 383 8.28 -16.84 9.05
CA TRP A 383 8.16 -16.29 7.70
C TRP A 383 6.83 -16.69 7.08
N ASN A 384 6.30 -15.83 6.24
CA ASN A 384 5.19 -16.15 5.36
C ASN A 384 5.72 -16.81 4.09
N THR A 385 5.98 -18.13 4.11
CA THR A 385 6.47 -18.85 2.93
C THR A 385 5.38 -18.96 1.87
N VAL A 386 5.76 -18.80 0.60
CA VAL A 386 4.82 -18.90 -0.51
C VAL A 386 4.57 -20.37 -0.84
N VAL A 387 3.32 -20.81 -0.69
CA VAL A 387 2.89 -22.19 -1.02
C VAL A 387 2.22 -22.30 -2.39
N LYS A 388 1.64 -21.18 -2.89
CA LYS A 388 1.08 -21.10 -4.24
C LYS A 388 1.08 -19.65 -4.74
N THR A 389 1.26 -19.48 -6.05
CA THR A 389 1.17 -18.18 -6.72
C THR A 389 0.06 -18.23 -7.76
N TYR A 390 -0.89 -17.30 -7.66
CA TYR A 390 -1.83 -16.99 -8.72
C TYR A 390 -1.32 -15.76 -9.47
N GLN A 391 -1.05 -15.91 -10.76
CA GLN A 391 -0.45 -14.86 -11.57
C GLN A 391 -1.50 -13.92 -12.17
N ASN A 392 -1.13 -12.65 -12.35
CA ASN A 392 -1.92 -11.64 -13.05
C ASN A 392 -3.38 -11.53 -12.56
N VAL A 393 -3.56 -11.54 -11.25
CA VAL A 393 -4.89 -11.43 -10.63
C VAL A 393 -5.36 -9.99 -10.69
N GLY A 394 -6.49 -9.75 -11.36
CA GLY A 394 -7.21 -8.48 -11.35
C GLY A 394 -8.24 -8.40 -10.21
N GLN A 395 -8.85 -7.24 -10.05
CA GLN A 395 -9.81 -7.00 -8.96
C GLN A 395 -11.14 -7.77 -9.11
N TYR A 396 -11.45 -8.27 -10.31
CA TYR A 396 -12.66 -9.06 -10.57
C TYR A 396 -12.40 -10.56 -10.57
N TRP A 397 -11.19 -11.00 -10.24
CA TRP A 397 -10.77 -12.40 -10.25
C TRP A 397 -11.01 -13.04 -11.65
N THR A 398 -11.65 -14.20 -11.69
CA THR A 398 -12.06 -14.89 -12.93
C THR A 398 -13.47 -14.52 -13.39
N TYR A 399 -14.14 -13.63 -12.65
CA TYR A 399 -15.46 -13.16 -13.01
C TYR A 399 -15.39 -12.14 -14.15
N GLY A 400 -16.36 -12.16 -15.03
CA GLY A 400 -16.52 -11.05 -15.97
C GLY A 400 -16.88 -9.77 -15.21
N LYS A 401 -16.31 -8.64 -15.61
CA LYS A 401 -16.54 -7.34 -14.94
C LYS A 401 -18.02 -7.02 -14.79
N GLU A 402 -18.80 -7.14 -15.87
CA GLU A 402 -20.23 -6.85 -15.86
C GLU A 402 -21.00 -7.75 -14.89
N ALA A 403 -20.73 -9.08 -14.92
CA ALA A 403 -21.35 -10.04 -14.02
C ALA A 403 -20.97 -9.80 -12.55
N PHE A 404 -19.71 -9.41 -12.30
CA PHE A 404 -19.25 -9.05 -10.95
C PHE A 404 -19.95 -7.78 -10.45
N LEU A 405 -20.04 -6.75 -11.28
CA LEU A 405 -20.63 -5.48 -10.92
C LEU A 405 -22.16 -5.50 -10.79
N ALA A 406 -22.83 -6.49 -11.41
CA ALA A 406 -24.26 -6.73 -11.22
C ALA A 406 -24.62 -7.21 -9.79
N GLN A 407 -23.63 -7.69 -9.04
CA GLN A 407 -23.83 -8.14 -7.65
C GLN A 407 -23.71 -6.94 -6.69
N PRO A 408 -24.33 -7.01 -5.48
CA PRO A 408 -24.10 -6.05 -4.42
C PRO A 408 -22.62 -5.98 -4.02
N VAL A 409 -22.19 -4.85 -3.45
CA VAL A 409 -20.89 -4.74 -2.78
C VAL A 409 -20.81 -5.75 -1.65
N TYR A 410 -19.63 -6.30 -1.42
CA TYR A 410 -19.38 -7.10 -0.23
C TYR A 410 -19.65 -6.28 1.04
N SER A 411 -20.50 -6.81 1.89
CA SER A 411 -20.96 -6.16 3.11
C SER A 411 -21.09 -7.17 4.24
N ARG A 412 -21.49 -6.71 5.41
CA ARG A 412 -21.80 -7.59 6.54
C ARG A 412 -22.78 -8.69 6.15
N ASP A 413 -23.76 -8.36 5.32
CA ASP A 413 -24.89 -9.24 4.94
C ASP A 413 -24.69 -9.89 3.58
N PHE A 414 -23.77 -9.39 2.73
CA PHE A 414 -23.51 -9.95 1.41
C PHE A 414 -22.05 -10.42 1.24
N PRO A 415 -21.80 -11.63 0.69
CA PRO A 415 -22.77 -12.69 0.35
C PRO A 415 -23.56 -13.20 1.57
N ALA A 416 -24.83 -13.50 1.36
CA ALA A 416 -25.67 -14.05 2.43
C ALA A 416 -25.12 -15.41 2.90
N CYS A 417 -25.05 -15.62 4.22
CA CYS A 417 -24.59 -16.89 4.78
C CYS A 417 -25.71 -17.94 4.67
N ARG A 418 -25.77 -18.64 3.54
CA ARG A 418 -26.83 -19.60 3.23
C ARG A 418 -26.81 -20.84 4.13
N TYR A 419 -25.66 -21.16 4.70
CA TYR A 419 -25.44 -22.35 5.54
C TYR A 419 -25.18 -21.98 7.02
N CYS A 420 -25.37 -20.71 7.39
CA CYS A 420 -25.35 -20.30 8.81
C CYS A 420 -26.68 -20.71 9.46
N GLU A 421 -26.61 -21.62 10.41
CA GLU A 421 -27.72 -22.04 11.27
C GLU A 421 -27.64 -21.34 12.62
#